data_7b000a0989506dc158f9b6c4f8dd4cf7
#
_entry.id   7b000a0989506dc158f9b6c4f8dd4cf7
#
_cell.length_a   1.000
_cell.length_b   1.000
_cell.length_c   1.000
_cell.angle_alpha   90.00
_cell.angle_beta   90.00
_cell.angle_gamma   90.00
#
_symmetry.space_group_name_H-M   'P 1'
#
loop_
_entity.id
_entity.type
_entity.pdbx_description
1 polymer ?
#
loop_
_entity_poly.entity_id
_entity_poly.type
_entity_poly.pdbx_seq_one_letter_code
_entity_poly.pdbx_strand_id
1 'polypeptide(L)'
;IVGDHGFGNEQQISEMDLGRFNVPLLLIGPGIQEKFGTRTDIVGTQVDIVPTIMGRLGGEFRQQCWGRDLLTLPEGDKGSGVIKPSGSDQTVAIISDDHLLVQPKDMPAKVWQYKLGANPEATVVTDSPEATELKKKLESFLQTATKSLLDNTAGVADPK
;
A
#
# COMPACT_ATOMS: atom_id res chain seq x y z
N ILE A 1 0.99 16.80 2.67
CA ILE A 1 0.90 16.50 4.12
C ILE A 1 0.46 15.06 4.26
N VAL A 2 1.11 14.31 5.13
CA VAL A 2 0.79 12.91 5.40
C VAL A 2 0.98 12.62 6.89
N GLY A 3 0.18 11.71 7.44
CA GLY A 3 0.44 11.15 8.76
C GLY A 3 1.59 10.15 8.72
N ASP A 4 2.41 10.11 9.77
CA ASP A 4 3.47 9.12 9.94
C ASP A 4 2.92 7.74 10.33
N HIS A 5 1.81 7.71 11.08
CA HIS A 5 1.03 6.52 11.44
C HIS A 5 -0.43 6.89 11.73
N GLY A 6 -1.29 5.90 11.68
CA GLY A 6 -2.67 6.02 12.11
C GLY A 6 -2.82 5.76 13.62
N PHE A 7 -4.04 5.80 14.10
CA PHE A 7 -4.40 5.49 15.48
C PHE A 7 -5.25 4.21 15.52
N GLY A 8 -4.98 3.35 16.50
CA GLY A 8 -5.76 2.12 16.68
C GLY A 8 -7.23 2.42 16.94
N ASN A 9 -8.10 1.61 16.35
CA ASN A 9 -9.54 1.71 16.56
C ASN A 9 -9.96 0.69 17.61
N GLU A 10 -10.86 1.08 18.52
CA GLU A 10 -11.47 0.16 19.49
C GLU A 10 -12.31 -0.93 18.80
N GLN A 11 -12.78 -0.65 17.57
CA GLN A 11 -13.52 -1.60 16.75
C GLN A 11 -12.60 -2.25 15.71
N GLN A 12 -11.78 -3.19 16.15
CA GLN A 12 -10.97 -3.99 15.23
C GLN A 12 -11.88 -4.94 14.44
N ILE A 13 -11.89 -4.77 13.11
CA ILE A 13 -12.78 -5.52 12.20
C ILE A 13 -12.11 -6.72 11.51
N SER A 14 -10.81 -6.86 11.67
CA SER A 14 -10.03 -7.97 11.10
C SER A 14 -8.86 -8.34 12.02
N GLU A 15 -8.10 -9.36 11.68
CA GLU A 15 -6.88 -9.75 12.41
C GLU A 15 -5.81 -8.66 12.40
N MET A 16 -5.91 -7.71 11.47
CA MET A 16 -5.05 -6.52 11.39
C MET A 16 -5.90 -5.26 11.60
N ASP A 17 -5.52 -4.46 12.59
CA ASP A 17 -6.15 -3.17 12.84
C ASP A 17 -5.73 -2.15 11.76
N LEU A 18 -6.56 -2.04 10.72
CA LEU A 18 -6.31 -1.12 9.61
C LEU A 18 -6.27 0.35 10.03
N GLY A 19 -6.94 0.73 11.12
CA GLY A 19 -6.92 2.11 11.63
C GLY A 19 -5.51 2.58 11.97
N ARG A 20 -4.64 1.68 12.40
CA ARG A 20 -3.23 1.99 12.70
C ARG A 20 -2.39 2.32 11.47
N PHE A 21 -2.82 1.88 10.30
CA PHE A 21 -2.10 2.05 9.04
C PHE A 21 -2.78 3.00 8.07
N ASN A 22 -4.04 3.36 8.32
CA ASN A 22 -4.80 4.26 7.45
C ASN A 22 -4.52 5.72 7.81
N VAL A 23 -3.75 6.37 6.96
CA VAL A 23 -3.42 7.79 7.09
C VAL A 23 -3.80 8.56 5.81
N PRO A 24 -4.31 9.79 5.93
CA PRO A 24 -4.58 10.60 4.76
C PRO A 24 -3.27 11.09 4.12
N LEU A 25 -3.27 11.18 2.79
CA LEU A 25 -2.27 11.90 2.01
C LEU A 25 -2.93 13.10 1.35
N LEU A 26 -2.47 14.31 1.68
CA LEU A 26 -2.94 15.56 1.07
C LEU A 26 -1.83 16.16 0.21
N LEU A 27 -2.08 16.28 -1.08
CA LEU A 27 -1.21 16.92 -2.05
C LEU A 27 -1.75 18.31 -2.39
N ILE A 28 -0.93 19.34 -2.21
CA ILE A 28 -1.29 20.73 -2.48
C ILE A 28 -0.22 21.32 -3.41
N GLY A 29 -0.65 21.88 -4.52
CA GLY A 29 0.25 22.51 -5.48
C GLY A 29 -0.52 23.07 -6.68
N PRO A 30 0.14 23.94 -7.48
CA PRO A 30 -0.47 24.47 -8.69
C PRO A 30 -0.89 23.35 -9.66
N GLY A 31 -2.10 23.43 -10.17
CA GLY A 31 -2.62 22.47 -11.17
C GLY A 31 -2.92 21.06 -10.66
N ILE A 32 -2.71 20.77 -9.37
CA ILE A 32 -2.97 19.43 -8.82
C ILE A 32 -4.46 19.10 -8.87
N GLN A 33 -5.27 19.99 -8.34
CA GLN A 33 -6.73 19.78 -8.28
C GLN A 33 -7.36 19.75 -9.68
N GLU A 34 -6.93 20.65 -10.55
CA GLU A 34 -7.46 20.77 -11.92
C GLU A 34 -7.16 19.50 -12.75
N LYS A 35 -6.00 18.90 -12.54
CA LYS A 35 -5.56 17.76 -13.31
C LYS A 35 -5.99 16.41 -12.73
N PHE A 36 -6.03 16.28 -11.42
CA PHE A 36 -6.22 15.00 -10.72
C PHE A 36 -7.49 14.95 -9.86
N GLY A 37 -8.24 16.07 -9.79
CA GLY A 37 -9.44 16.17 -8.97
C GLY A 37 -9.15 16.50 -7.50
N THR A 38 -10.21 16.57 -6.71
CA THR A 38 -10.14 16.93 -5.29
C THR A 38 -9.94 15.74 -4.36
N ARG A 39 -10.22 14.53 -4.85
CA ARG A 39 -10.13 13.30 -4.06
C ARG A 39 -9.93 12.09 -4.98
N THR A 40 -9.18 11.14 -4.48
CA THR A 40 -9.08 9.80 -5.04
C THR A 40 -9.08 8.76 -3.92
N ASP A 41 -9.63 7.59 -4.19
CA ASP A 41 -9.66 6.45 -3.24
C ASP A 41 -8.61 5.38 -3.61
N ILE A 42 -7.57 5.77 -4.35
CA ILE A 42 -6.43 4.90 -4.68
C ILE A 42 -5.70 4.50 -3.40
N VAL A 43 -5.44 3.21 -3.26
CA VAL A 43 -4.63 2.68 -2.16
C VAL A 43 -3.15 2.89 -2.46
N GLY A 44 -2.47 3.57 -1.56
CA GLY A 44 -1.02 3.78 -1.60
C GLY A 44 -0.38 3.52 -0.25
N THR A 45 0.94 3.58 -0.22
CA THR A 45 1.75 3.50 0.99
C THR A 45 2.77 4.63 1.05
N GLN A 46 3.47 4.76 2.16
CA GLN A 46 4.48 5.82 2.31
C GLN A 46 5.63 5.70 1.29
N VAL A 47 5.91 4.51 0.76
CA VAL A 47 6.92 4.34 -0.31
C VAL A 47 6.50 4.97 -1.64
N ASP A 48 5.20 5.19 -1.86
CA ASP A 48 4.65 5.83 -3.06
C ASP A 48 4.75 7.36 -3.02
N ILE A 49 5.05 7.97 -1.86
CA ILE A 49 5.07 9.44 -1.69
C ILE A 49 6.14 10.08 -2.54
N VAL A 50 7.38 9.57 -2.46
CA VAL A 50 8.51 10.14 -3.20
C VAL A 50 8.29 10.09 -4.72
N PRO A 51 7.99 8.95 -5.34
CA PRO A 51 7.73 8.92 -6.78
C PRO A 51 6.54 9.80 -7.19
N THR A 52 5.49 9.89 -6.37
CA THR A 52 4.35 10.77 -6.63
C THR A 52 4.75 12.25 -6.64
N ILE A 53 5.57 12.68 -5.69
CA ILE A 53 6.08 14.06 -5.63
C ILE A 53 7.02 14.33 -6.80
N MET A 54 7.97 13.44 -7.06
CA MET A 54 8.94 13.60 -8.14
C MET A 54 8.26 13.69 -9.50
N GLY A 55 7.21 12.93 -9.74
CA GLY A 55 6.39 13.05 -10.94
C GLY A 55 5.69 14.40 -11.10
N ARG A 56 5.53 15.19 -10.03
CA ARG A 56 4.95 16.56 -10.08
C ARG A 56 6.00 17.65 -10.26
N LEU A 57 7.22 17.40 -9.82
CA LEU A 57 8.32 18.38 -9.98
C LEU A 57 8.84 18.43 -11.42
N GLY A 58 8.55 17.41 -12.22
CA GLY A 58 9.01 17.32 -13.62
C GLY A 58 10.48 16.95 -13.75
N GLY A 59 10.92 16.78 -15.01
CA GLY A 59 12.28 16.35 -15.31
C GLY A 59 12.45 14.83 -15.25
N GLU A 60 13.64 14.37 -15.61
CA GLU A 60 14.03 12.96 -15.51
C GLU A 60 14.63 12.67 -14.14
N PHE A 61 14.22 11.58 -13.51
CA PHE A 61 14.82 11.09 -12.27
C PHE A 61 14.95 9.58 -12.31
N ARG A 62 15.95 9.07 -11.60
CA ARG A 62 16.15 7.63 -11.39
C ARG A 62 15.81 7.30 -9.95
N GLN A 63 15.10 6.21 -9.77
CA GLN A 63 14.76 5.70 -8.45
C GLN A 63 14.90 4.18 -8.41
N GLN A 64 15.17 3.65 -7.23
CA GLN A 64 15.17 2.22 -6.91
C GLN A 64 14.19 1.92 -5.77
N CYS A 65 13.27 2.83 -5.48
CA CYS A 65 12.21 2.56 -4.51
C CYS A 65 11.13 1.65 -5.12
N TRP A 66 10.41 0.98 -4.26
CA TRP A 66 9.30 0.08 -4.66
C TRP A 66 7.98 0.82 -4.84
N GLY A 67 7.99 2.13 -4.65
CA GLY A 67 6.80 2.98 -4.77
C GLY A 67 6.47 3.36 -6.20
N ARG A 68 5.24 3.80 -6.41
CA ARG A 68 4.66 4.21 -7.68
C ARG A 68 4.18 5.66 -7.61
N ASP A 69 4.07 6.32 -8.73
CA ASP A 69 3.36 7.61 -8.80
C ASP A 69 1.84 7.34 -8.77
N LEU A 70 1.22 7.61 -7.62
CA LEU A 70 -0.19 7.33 -7.39
C LEU A 70 -1.12 8.14 -8.29
N LEU A 71 -0.66 9.28 -8.83
CA LEU A 71 -1.44 10.14 -9.70
C LEU A 71 -1.38 9.74 -11.19
N THR A 72 -0.53 8.77 -11.54
CA THR A 72 -0.35 8.29 -12.92
C THR A 72 -0.42 6.77 -13.03
N LEU A 73 -1.12 6.12 -12.12
CA LEU A 73 -1.41 4.70 -12.23
C LEU A 73 -2.22 4.41 -13.50
N PRO A 74 -2.06 3.21 -14.10
CA PRO A 74 -2.90 2.80 -15.22
C PRO A 74 -4.39 2.93 -14.91
N GLU A 75 -5.19 3.18 -15.95
CA GLU A 75 -6.64 3.25 -15.80
C GLU A 75 -7.20 1.95 -15.19
N GLY A 76 -8.04 2.09 -14.18
CA GLY A 76 -8.62 0.95 -13.44
C GLY A 76 -7.73 0.38 -12.34
N ASP A 77 -6.46 0.78 -12.23
CA ASP A 77 -5.61 0.37 -11.09
C ASP A 77 -6.03 1.11 -9.82
N LYS A 78 -6.52 0.37 -8.84
CA LYS A 78 -6.94 0.88 -7.53
C LYS A 78 -5.79 1.04 -6.54
N GLY A 79 -4.59 0.73 -6.98
CA GLY A 79 -3.43 0.72 -6.10
C GLY A 79 -3.39 -0.47 -5.17
N SER A 80 -2.33 -0.57 -4.39
CA SER A 80 -2.18 -1.59 -3.35
C SER A 80 -1.12 -1.15 -2.34
N GLY A 81 -1.18 -1.71 -1.14
CA GLY A 81 -0.19 -1.43 -0.11
C GLY A 81 0.17 -2.68 0.68
N VAL A 82 1.46 -2.91 0.90
CA VAL A 82 1.93 -3.97 1.79
C VAL A 82 2.12 -3.41 3.19
N ILE A 83 1.60 -4.12 4.17
CA ILE A 83 1.62 -3.76 5.58
C ILE A 83 2.43 -4.80 6.34
N LYS A 84 3.39 -4.34 7.13
CA LYS A 84 4.18 -5.15 8.05
C LYS A 84 4.15 -4.47 9.41
N PRO A 85 3.43 -5.03 10.41
CA PRO A 85 3.48 -4.54 11.77
C PRO A 85 4.91 -4.53 12.32
N SER A 86 5.18 -3.62 13.23
CA SER A 86 6.46 -3.57 13.96
C SER A 86 6.55 -4.69 14.99
N GLY A 87 7.77 -5.01 15.41
CA GLY A 87 8.03 -6.00 16.47
C GLY A 87 8.29 -7.40 15.92
N SER A 88 8.13 -8.39 16.82
CA SER A 88 8.41 -9.81 16.52
C SER A 88 7.31 -10.50 15.73
N ASP A 89 6.17 -9.87 15.55
CA ASP A 89 5.09 -10.41 14.73
C ASP A 89 5.53 -10.53 13.26
N GLN A 90 5.45 -11.73 12.75
CA GLN A 90 5.80 -12.04 11.37
C GLN A 90 4.58 -12.10 10.43
N THR A 91 3.48 -11.49 10.85
CA THR A 91 2.31 -11.28 10.00
C THR A 91 2.61 -10.18 8.98
N VAL A 92 2.27 -10.44 7.74
CA VAL A 92 2.27 -9.46 6.66
C VAL A 92 0.89 -9.38 6.04
N ALA A 93 0.57 -8.25 5.46
CA ALA A 93 -0.71 -8.09 4.77
C ALA A 93 -0.53 -7.28 3.49
N ILE A 94 -1.48 -7.43 2.58
CA ILE A 94 -1.64 -6.56 1.42
C ILE A 94 -3.08 -6.09 1.34
N ILE A 95 -3.23 -4.82 1.06
CA ILE A 95 -4.50 -4.16 0.83
C ILE A 95 -4.57 -3.67 -0.62
N SER A 96 -5.70 -3.84 -1.27
CA SER A 96 -5.97 -3.29 -2.60
C SER A 96 -7.47 -3.12 -2.76
N ASP A 97 -7.90 -1.93 -3.19
CA ASP A 97 -9.31 -1.54 -3.26
C ASP A 97 -10.00 -1.76 -1.90
N ASP A 98 -11.04 -2.57 -1.83
CA ASP A 98 -11.79 -2.93 -0.62
C ASP A 98 -11.41 -4.32 -0.06
N HIS A 99 -10.28 -4.89 -0.48
CA HIS A 99 -9.82 -6.21 -0.05
C HIS A 99 -8.53 -6.13 0.75
N LEU A 100 -8.45 -6.92 1.82
CA LEU A 100 -7.29 -7.10 2.69
C LEU A 100 -6.94 -8.58 2.79
N LEU A 101 -5.73 -8.96 2.38
CA LEU A 101 -5.19 -10.28 2.66
C LEU A 101 -4.22 -10.17 3.82
N VAL A 102 -4.44 -10.98 4.85
CA VAL A 102 -3.54 -11.12 6.01
C VAL A 102 -2.88 -12.49 5.97
N GLN A 103 -1.57 -12.51 5.98
CA GLN A 103 -0.74 -13.72 5.96
C GLN A 103 0.10 -13.80 7.24
N PRO A 104 -0.34 -14.53 8.26
CA PRO A 104 0.52 -14.90 9.38
C PRO A 104 1.61 -15.88 8.91
N LYS A 105 2.75 -15.91 9.61
CA LYS A 105 3.90 -16.75 9.23
C LYS A 105 3.55 -18.22 9.03
N ASP A 106 2.89 -18.81 10.02
CA ASP A 106 2.71 -20.26 10.12
C ASP A 106 1.22 -20.68 10.01
N MET A 107 0.37 -19.77 9.50
CA MET A 107 -1.07 -20.00 9.35
C MET A 107 -1.53 -19.70 7.93
N PRO A 108 -2.64 -20.30 7.48
CA PRO A 108 -3.24 -19.95 6.19
C PRO A 108 -3.58 -18.47 6.12
N ALA A 109 -3.38 -17.88 4.93
CA ALA A 109 -3.83 -16.52 4.66
C ALA A 109 -5.35 -16.43 4.74
N LYS A 110 -5.84 -15.29 5.22
CA LYS A 110 -7.26 -14.95 5.18
C LYS A 110 -7.46 -13.69 4.37
N VAL A 111 -8.54 -13.64 3.62
CA VAL A 111 -8.96 -12.46 2.85
C VAL A 111 -10.23 -11.91 3.43
N TRP A 112 -10.26 -10.60 3.52
CA TRP A 112 -11.37 -9.82 4.02
C TRP A 112 -11.79 -8.82 2.96
N GLN A 113 -13.08 -8.72 2.71
CA GLN A 113 -13.66 -7.52 2.10
C GLN A 113 -14.01 -6.57 3.25
N TYR A 114 -13.55 -5.32 3.16
CA TYR A 114 -13.71 -4.35 4.24
C TYR A 114 -14.30 -3.04 3.74
N LYS A 115 -14.93 -2.35 4.67
CA LYS A 115 -15.43 -0.99 4.49
C LYS A 115 -14.96 -0.15 5.67
N LEU A 116 -14.21 0.90 5.39
CA LEU A 116 -13.81 1.88 6.40
C LEU A 116 -14.83 3.00 6.50
N GLY A 117 -14.87 3.69 7.63
CA GLY A 117 -15.76 4.81 7.87
C GLY A 117 -16.28 4.86 9.30
N ALA A 118 -17.39 5.55 9.51
CA ALA A 118 -18.01 5.69 10.85
C ALA A 118 -18.49 4.35 11.41
N ASN A 119 -18.90 3.42 10.54
CA ASN A 119 -19.29 2.06 10.90
C ASN A 119 -18.44 1.10 10.08
N PRO A 120 -17.23 0.75 10.54
CA PRO A 120 -16.34 -0.15 9.83
C PRO A 120 -16.91 -1.57 9.85
N GLU A 121 -16.80 -2.27 8.72
CA GLU A 121 -17.26 -3.64 8.54
C GLU A 121 -16.18 -4.45 7.83
N ALA A 122 -16.06 -5.73 8.14
CA ALA A 122 -15.25 -6.67 7.38
C ALA A 122 -15.90 -8.05 7.32
N THR A 123 -15.85 -8.65 6.16
CA THR A 123 -16.39 -9.98 5.90
C THR A 123 -15.31 -10.86 5.31
N VAL A 124 -15.14 -12.07 5.84
CA VAL A 124 -14.20 -13.05 5.29
C VAL A 124 -14.67 -13.50 3.92
N VAL A 125 -13.76 -13.44 2.96
CA VAL A 125 -13.99 -13.89 1.59
C VAL A 125 -13.19 -15.16 1.36
N THR A 126 -13.87 -16.22 0.88
CA THR A 126 -13.24 -17.49 0.53
C THR A 126 -13.32 -17.71 -0.97
N ASP A 127 -12.24 -18.26 -1.54
CA ASP A 127 -12.18 -18.73 -2.92
C ASP A 127 -12.59 -17.69 -3.99
N SER A 128 -12.10 -16.45 -3.84
CA SER A 128 -12.34 -15.40 -4.82
C SER A 128 -11.13 -15.18 -5.75
N PRO A 129 -11.36 -14.71 -6.99
CA PRO A 129 -10.28 -14.28 -7.89
C PRO A 129 -9.40 -13.20 -7.27
N GLU A 130 -9.99 -12.27 -6.52
CA GLU A 130 -9.31 -11.18 -5.82
C GLU A 130 -8.34 -11.72 -4.77
N ALA A 131 -8.73 -12.76 -4.03
CA ALA A 131 -7.87 -13.43 -3.04
C ALA A 131 -6.61 -14.03 -3.71
N THR A 132 -6.77 -14.67 -4.84
CA THR A 132 -5.66 -15.25 -5.62
C THR A 132 -4.73 -14.15 -6.12
N GLU A 133 -5.28 -13.06 -6.65
CA GLU A 133 -4.49 -11.94 -7.17
C GLU A 133 -3.74 -11.21 -6.06
N LEU A 134 -4.38 -10.95 -4.91
CA LEU A 134 -3.73 -10.35 -3.74
C LEU A 134 -2.57 -11.19 -3.22
N LYS A 135 -2.76 -12.51 -3.13
CA LYS A 135 -1.71 -13.42 -2.71
C LYS A 135 -0.51 -13.36 -3.65
N LYS A 136 -0.73 -13.39 -4.95
CA LYS A 136 0.32 -13.28 -5.96
C LYS A 136 1.05 -11.93 -5.88
N LYS A 137 0.31 -10.83 -5.69
CA LYS A 137 0.91 -9.49 -5.51
C LYS A 137 1.77 -9.43 -4.26
N LEU A 138 1.29 -9.97 -3.13
CA LEU A 138 2.06 -10.00 -1.87
C LEU A 138 3.34 -10.82 -2.02
N GLU A 139 3.26 -12.04 -2.56
CA GLU A 139 4.41 -12.92 -2.77
C GLU A 139 5.45 -12.26 -3.70
N SER A 140 5.00 -11.65 -4.80
CA SER A 140 5.87 -10.93 -5.73
C SER A 140 6.57 -9.74 -5.08
N PHE A 141 5.85 -8.96 -4.27
CA PHE A 141 6.44 -7.84 -3.54
C PHE A 141 7.49 -8.31 -2.53
N LEU A 142 7.16 -9.31 -1.71
CA LEU A 142 8.07 -9.85 -0.69
C LEU A 142 9.34 -10.45 -1.34
N GLN A 143 9.18 -11.19 -2.43
CA GLN A 143 10.30 -11.76 -3.16
C GLN A 143 11.22 -10.66 -3.73
N THR A 144 10.63 -9.65 -4.38
CA THR A 144 11.38 -8.54 -4.97
C THR A 144 12.10 -7.71 -3.90
N ALA A 145 11.40 -7.37 -2.82
CA ALA A 145 11.96 -6.62 -1.72
C ALA A 145 13.12 -7.38 -1.04
N THR A 146 12.90 -8.65 -0.74
CA THR A 146 13.95 -9.50 -0.13
C THR A 146 15.17 -9.62 -1.04
N LYS A 147 14.93 -9.89 -2.33
CA LYS A 147 16.04 -10.00 -3.30
C LYS A 147 16.83 -8.69 -3.41
N SER A 148 16.15 -7.56 -3.51
CA SER A 148 16.83 -6.26 -3.63
C SER A 148 17.65 -5.90 -2.40
N LEU A 149 17.20 -6.30 -1.21
CA LEU A 149 17.98 -6.13 0.03
C LEU A 149 19.19 -7.05 0.08
N LEU A 150 19.03 -8.33 -0.30
CA LEU A 150 20.14 -9.29 -0.33
C LEU A 150 21.21 -8.93 -1.37
N ASP A 151 20.79 -8.45 -2.52
CA ASP A 151 21.67 -8.04 -3.62
C ASP A 151 22.22 -6.61 -3.43
N ASN A 152 21.84 -5.93 -2.33
CA ASN A 152 22.18 -4.52 -2.05
C ASN A 152 21.83 -3.57 -3.22
N THR A 153 20.68 -3.79 -3.84
CA THR A 153 20.17 -2.98 -4.96
C THR A 153 19.01 -2.05 -4.54
N ALA A 154 18.70 -2.01 -3.25
CA ALA A 154 17.66 -1.14 -2.68
C ALA A 154 18.19 0.27 -2.36
N GLY A 155 19.02 0.84 -3.21
CA GLY A 155 19.60 2.15 -3.03
C GLY A 155 19.94 2.81 -4.35
N VAL A 156 20.61 3.94 -4.33
CA VAL A 156 21.13 4.58 -5.55
C VAL A 156 22.32 3.76 -6.04
N ALA A 157 22.24 3.28 -7.28
CA ALA A 157 23.39 2.63 -7.91
C ALA A 157 24.53 3.66 -8.04
N ASP A 158 25.73 3.29 -7.62
CA ASP A 158 26.91 4.12 -7.88
C ASP A 158 27.01 4.42 -9.38
N PRO A 159 27.20 5.68 -9.77
CA PRO A 159 27.45 6.02 -11.15
C PRO A 159 28.76 5.31 -11.58
N LYS A 160 28.63 4.37 -12.50
CA LYS A 160 29.78 3.74 -13.15
C LYS A 160 30.45 4.73 -14.08
#